data_fb68d9a88e4c9a5dcaa90c2b9ce3c0a7
#
_entry.id   fb68d9a88e4c9a5dcaa90c2b9ce3c0a7
#
_cell.length_a   1.000
_cell.length_b   1.000
_cell.length_c   1.000
_cell.angle_alpha   90.00
_cell.angle_beta   90.00
_cell.angle_gamma   90.00
#
_symmetry.space_group_name_H-M   'P 1'
#
loop_
_entity.id
_entity.type
_entity.pdbx_description
1 polymer ?
#
loop_
_entity_poly.entity_id
_entity_poly.type
_entity_poly.pdbx_seq_one_letter_code
_entity_poly.pdbx_strand_id
1 'polypeptide(L)'
;MKQNNVKVLIINAIVAALYVVITTVFAFMSFGNIQFRISEMLNHLFVFDKKYGYGIIAGVILANTIFMSSSGLGVYDLVFGLGHSILSLVIGSFVFRFAKDLKGKMLLLSIVFSVMIFVVAIELKLVLELPFWLSYFETFVGEIIVMLVADKAIGFTKQMNA
;
A
#
# COMPACT_ATOMS: atom_id res chain seq x y z
N MET A 1 -5.30 -22.62 -20.50
CA MET A 1 -5.41 -21.16 -20.34
C MET A 1 -6.50 -20.72 -19.33
N LYS A 2 -7.73 -21.26 -19.35
CA LYS A 2 -8.81 -20.87 -18.40
C LYS A 2 -8.47 -21.08 -16.91
N GLN A 3 -7.83 -22.19 -16.55
CA GLN A 3 -7.53 -22.55 -15.15
C GLN A 3 -6.54 -21.57 -14.48
N ASN A 4 -5.54 -21.06 -15.21
CA ASN A 4 -4.58 -20.09 -14.68
C ASN A 4 -5.25 -18.74 -14.39
N ASN A 5 -6.22 -18.32 -15.20
CA ASN A 5 -6.93 -17.06 -14.99
C ASN A 5 -7.83 -17.11 -13.75
N VAL A 6 -8.50 -18.25 -13.53
CA VAL A 6 -9.33 -18.45 -12.33
C VAL A 6 -8.47 -18.44 -11.06
N LYS A 7 -7.31 -19.09 -11.07
CA LYS A 7 -6.37 -19.07 -9.94
C LYS A 7 -5.91 -17.65 -9.61
N VAL A 8 -5.53 -16.88 -10.63
CA VAL A 8 -5.11 -15.48 -10.46
C VAL A 8 -6.25 -14.65 -9.88
N LEU A 9 -7.48 -14.83 -10.37
CA LEU A 9 -8.64 -14.12 -9.84
C LEU A 9 -8.91 -14.45 -8.37
N ILE A 10 -8.87 -15.72 -7.98
CA ILE A 10 -9.07 -16.15 -6.58
C ILE A 10 -8.01 -15.54 -5.68
N ILE A 11 -6.73 -15.59 -6.07
CA ILE A 11 -5.65 -15.02 -5.26
C ILE A 11 -5.84 -13.50 -5.09
N ASN A 12 -6.17 -12.79 -6.16
CA ASN A 12 -6.41 -11.34 -6.06
C ASN A 12 -7.64 -11.00 -5.20
N ALA A 13 -8.69 -11.83 -5.23
CA ALA A 13 -9.83 -11.65 -4.34
C ALA A 13 -9.44 -11.86 -2.87
N ILE A 14 -8.59 -12.85 -2.57
CA ILE A 14 -8.05 -13.06 -1.22
C ILE A 14 -7.17 -11.88 -0.78
N VAL A 15 -6.29 -11.39 -1.65
CA VAL A 15 -5.44 -10.21 -1.37
C VAL A 15 -6.31 -8.99 -1.07
N ALA A 16 -7.33 -8.71 -1.87
CA ALA A 16 -8.25 -7.60 -1.63
C ALA A 16 -9.01 -7.76 -0.31
N ALA A 17 -9.50 -8.96 -0.01
CA ALA A 17 -10.19 -9.25 1.25
C ALA A 17 -9.26 -9.04 2.46
N LEU A 18 -8.02 -9.55 2.40
CA LEU A 18 -7.02 -9.36 3.46
C LEU A 18 -6.69 -7.87 3.64
N TYR A 19 -6.55 -7.12 2.55
CA TYR A 19 -6.32 -5.68 2.62
C TYR A 19 -7.44 -4.97 3.40
N VAL A 20 -8.70 -5.25 3.05
CA VAL A 20 -9.86 -4.68 3.74
C VAL A 20 -9.91 -5.10 5.22
N VAL A 21 -9.70 -6.38 5.52
CA VAL A 21 -9.72 -6.89 6.90
C VAL A 21 -8.64 -6.20 7.75
N ILE A 22 -7.40 -6.13 7.25
CA ILE A 22 -6.29 -5.48 7.96
C ILE A 22 -6.61 -3.99 8.16
N THR A 23 -7.09 -3.29 7.11
CA THR A 23 -7.48 -1.88 7.22
C THR A 23 -8.59 -1.70 8.27
N THR A 24 -9.56 -2.61 8.33
CA THR A 24 -10.67 -2.54 9.29
C THR A 24 -10.19 -2.75 10.73
N VAL A 25 -9.34 -3.74 10.96
CA VAL A 25 -8.80 -4.03 12.30
C VAL A 25 -7.95 -2.85 12.83
N PHE A 26 -7.21 -2.19 11.95
CA PHE A 26 -6.33 -1.08 12.29
C PHE A 26 -6.87 0.29 11.81
N ALA A 27 -8.19 0.42 11.64
CA ALA A 27 -8.81 1.62 11.09
C ALA A 27 -8.45 2.89 11.87
N PHE A 28 -8.36 2.80 13.20
CA PHE A 28 -7.98 3.93 14.07
C PHE A 28 -6.56 4.45 13.81
N MET A 29 -5.65 3.60 13.29
CA MET A 29 -4.31 4.00 12.89
C MET A 29 -4.27 4.43 11.43
N SER A 30 -5.08 3.81 10.58
CA SER A 30 -5.06 4.02 9.13
C SER A 30 -5.64 5.37 8.71
N PHE A 31 -6.57 5.94 9.50
CA PHE A 31 -7.26 7.19 9.21
C PHE A 31 -7.03 8.28 10.27
N GLY A 32 -5.98 8.14 11.07
CA GLY A 32 -5.50 9.19 11.99
C GLY A 32 -4.58 10.18 11.30
N ASN A 33 -4.13 11.21 12.04
CA ASN A 33 -3.23 12.24 11.51
C ASN A 33 -1.90 11.68 10.95
N ILE A 34 -1.40 10.57 11.49
CA ILE A 34 -0.14 9.94 11.07
C ILE A 34 -0.37 8.87 9.99
N GLN A 35 -1.60 8.44 9.77
CA GLN A 35 -2.01 7.46 8.73
C GLN A 35 -1.09 6.22 8.60
N PHE A 36 -0.97 5.42 9.67
CA PHE A 36 -0.31 4.12 9.59
C PHE A 36 -1.21 3.10 8.87
N ARG A 37 -1.07 2.97 7.57
CA ARG A 37 -1.84 2.01 6.75
C ARG A 37 -1.17 0.63 6.77
N ILE A 38 -1.38 -0.14 7.84
CA ILE A 38 -0.75 -1.47 8.00
C ILE A 38 -1.05 -2.41 6.84
N SER A 39 -2.21 -2.28 6.19
CA SER A 39 -2.56 -3.05 4.98
C SER A 39 -1.61 -2.84 3.80
N GLU A 40 -0.85 -1.73 3.77
CA GLU A 40 0.15 -1.48 2.73
C GLU A 40 1.33 -2.46 2.76
N MET A 41 1.52 -3.20 3.85
CA MET A 41 2.43 -4.35 3.88
C MET A 41 2.19 -5.34 2.73
N LEU A 42 0.93 -5.48 2.29
CA LEU A 42 0.54 -6.37 1.20
C LEU A 42 1.06 -5.90 -0.18
N ASN A 43 1.49 -4.65 -0.31
CA ASN A 43 2.07 -4.12 -1.54
C ASN A 43 3.32 -4.90 -1.97
N HIS A 44 4.03 -5.53 -1.02
CA HIS A 44 5.18 -6.38 -1.31
C HIS A 44 4.82 -7.62 -2.13
N LEU A 45 3.57 -8.06 -2.13
CA LEU A 45 3.12 -9.17 -2.99
C LEU A 45 3.35 -8.85 -4.48
N PHE A 46 3.30 -7.58 -4.86
CA PHE A 46 3.59 -7.11 -6.21
C PHE A 46 5.01 -7.43 -6.70
N VAL A 47 5.97 -7.57 -5.78
CA VAL A 47 7.36 -7.94 -6.11
C VAL A 47 7.46 -9.39 -6.54
N PHE A 48 6.59 -10.26 -6.03
CA PHE A 48 6.56 -11.69 -6.39
C PHE A 48 5.87 -11.94 -7.74
N ASP A 49 4.73 -11.31 -7.97
CA ASP A 49 4.05 -11.30 -9.27
C ASP A 49 3.25 -9.98 -9.41
N LYS A 50 3.53 -9.23 -10.47
CA LYS A 50 2.83 -7.96 -10.76
C LYS A 50 1.32 -8.11 -10.87
N LYS A 51 0.81 -9.33 -11.14
CA LYS A 51 -0.63 -9.61 -11.18
C LYS A 51 -1.31 -9.42 -9.83
N TYR A 52 -0.59 -9.52 -8.71
CA TYR A 52 -1.15 -9.25 -7.38
C TYR A 52 -1.49 -7.77 -7.16
N GLY A 53 -0.96 -6.88 -7.99
CA GLY A 53 -1.35 -5.48 -8.01
C GLY A 53 -2.85 -5.26 -8.24
N TYR A 54 -3.54 -6.14 -8.98
CA TYR A 54 -4.99 -6.04 -9.15
C TYR A 54 -5.75 -6.24 -7.82
N GLY A 55 -5.31 -7.21 -7.01
CA GLY A 55 -5.89 -7.46 -5.69
C GLY A 55 -5.60 -6.32 -4.71
N ILE A 56 -4.38 -5.76 -4.74
CA ILE A 56 -4.00 -4.60 -3.94
C ILE A 56 -4.89 -3.40 -4.28
N ILE A 57 -4.99 -3.05 -5.57
CA ILE A 57 -5.82 -1.92 -6.02
C ILE A 57 -7.29 -2.13 -5.67
N ALA A 58 -7.83 -3.34 -5.89
CA ALA A 58 -9.19 -3.65 -5.47
C ALA A 58 -9.38 -3.49 -3.96
N GLY A 59 -8.40 -3.94 -3.15
CA GLY A 59 -8.40 -3.77 -1.70
C GLY A 59 -8.40 -2.30 -1.28
N VAL A 60 -7.57 -1.47 -1.90
CA VAL A 60 -7.53 -0.01 -1.66
C VAL A 60 -8.89 0.64 -1.98
N ILE A 61 -9.47 0.32 -3.15
CA ILE A 61 -10.78 0.85 -3.55
C ILE A 61 -11.85 0.47 -2.51
N LEU A 62 -11.92 -0.81 -2.14
CA LEU A 62 -12.91 -1.30 -1.19
C LEU A 62 -12.72 -0.68 0.20
N ALA A 63 -11.48 -0.65 0.72
CA ALA A 63 -11.18 -0.08 2.02
C ALA A 63 -11.55 1.41 2.07
N ASN A 64 -11.07 2.21 1.12
CA ASN A 64 -11.35 3.65 1.10
C ASN A 64 -12.85 3.93 0.87
N THR A 65 -13.57 3.09 0.11
CA THR A 65 -15.03 3.20 -0.05
C THR A 65 -15.76 2.91 1.26
N ILE A 66 -15.38 1.84 1.98
CA ILE A 66 -16.00 1.46 3.26
C ILE A 66 -15.80 2.57 4.31
N PHE A 67 -14.60 3.13 4.38
CA PHE A 67 -14.25 4.15 5.38
C PHE A 67 -14.50 5.59 4.93
N MET A 68 -15.01 5.81 3.71
CA MET A 68 -15.26 7.13 3.12
C MET A 68 -16.04 8.09 4.04
N SER A 69 -17.06 7.58 4.73
CA SER A 69 -17.91 8.41 5.62
C SER A 69 -17.32 8.62 7.01
N SER A 70 -16.39 7.77 7.44
CA SER A 70 -15.82 7.78 8.80
C SER A 70 -14.40 8.34 8.88
N SER A 71 -13.67 8.40 7.76
CA SER A 71 -12.29 8.90 7.72
C SER A 71 -12.15 10.43 7.88
N GLY A 72 -13.24 11.17 7.65
CA GLY A 72 -13.20 12.64 7.55
C GLY A 72 -12.65 13.16 6.23
N LEU A 73 -12.10 12.29 5.37
CA LEU A 73 -11.50 12.64 4.08
C LEU A 73 -12.49 12.48 2.92
N GLY A 74 -13.54 11.68 3.12
CA GLY A 74 -14.61 11.50 2.13
C GLY A 74 -14.10 10.86 0.83
N VAL A 75 -14.63 11.35 -0.30
CA VAL A 75 -14.26 10.87 -1.63
C VAL A 75 -12.79 11.17 -2.00
N TYR A 76 -12.17 12.13 -1.35
CA TYR A 76 -10.77 12.49 -1.59
C TYR A 76 -9.84 11.33 -1.25
N ASP A 77 -10.08 10.60 -0.15
CA ASP A 77 -9.28 9.43 0.23
C ASP A 77 -9.33 8.32 -0.84
N LEU A 78 -10.48 8.15 -1.50
CA LEU A 78 -10.58 7.24 -2.64
C LEU A 78 -9.70 7.70 -3.81
N VAL A 79 -9.70 8.99 -4.14
CA VAL A 79 -8.94 9.52 -5.29
C VAL A 79 -7.44 9.56 -4.99
N PHE A 80 -7.06 10.15 -3.87
CA PHE A 80 -5.63 10.35 -3.53
C PHE A 80 -4.98 9.05 -3.05
N GLY A 81 -5.65 8.26 -2.21
CA GLY A 81 -5.13 6.96 -1.76
C GLY A 81 -4.98 5.96 -2.90
N LEU A 82 -5.99 5.89 -3.80
CA LEU A 82 -5.89 5.07 -5.01
C LEU A 82 -4.80 5.60 -5.95
N GLY A 83 -4.72 6.92 -6.15
CA GLY A 83 -3.68 7.56 -6.96
C GLY A 83 -2.28 7.27 -6.44
N HIS A 84 -2.06 7.39 -5.13
CA HIS A 84 -0.82 7.01 -4.46
C HIS A 84 -0.43 5.55 -4.77
N SER A 85 -1.35 4.61 -4.54
CA SER A 85 -1.08 3.19 -4.74
C SER A 85 -0.78 2.85 -6.21
N ILE A 86 -1.56 3.38 -7.17
CA ILE A 86 -1.33 3.14 -8.60
C ILE A 86 0.02 3.71 -9.02
N LEU A 87 0.32 4.97 -8.70
CA LEU A 87 1.58 5.63 -9.05
C LEU A 87 2.77 4.87 -8.46
N SER A 88 2.69 4.47 -7.20
CA SER A 88 3.75 3.73 -6.52
C SER A 88 4.00 2.36 -7.15
N LEU A 89 2.96 1.61 -7.50
CA LEU A 89 3.11 0.31 -8.18
C LEU A 89 3.69 0.48 -9.60
N VAL A 90 3.24 1.49 -10.34
CA VAL A 90 3.77 1.78 -11.68
C VAL A 90 5.25 2.13 -11.60
N ILE A 91 5.63 3.11 -10.77
CA ILE A 91 7.04 3.51 -10.58
C ILE A 91 7.85 2.34 -10.04
N GLY A 92 7.33 1.59 -9.05
CA GLY A 92 7.96 0.38 -8.51
C GLY A 92 8.29 -0.62 -9.62
N SER A 93 7.35 -0.84 -10.56
CA SER A 93 7.58 -1.75 -11.67
C SER A 93 8.72 -1.33 -12.60
N PHE A 94 8.98 -0.03 -12.73
CA PHE A 94 10.10 0.52 -13.51
C PHE A 94 11.42 0.45 -12.75
N VAL A 95 11.43 0.72 -11.45
CA VAL A 95 12.67 0.73 -10.67
C VAL A 95 13.17 -0.68 -10.32
N PHE A 96 12.34 -1.72 -10.43
CA PHE A 96 12.76 -3.10 -10.20
C PHE A 96 13.94 -3.55 -11.07
N ARG A 97 14.17 -2.91 -12.22
CA ARG A 97 15.34 -3.16 -13.08
C ARG A 97 16.67 -2.84 -12.41
N PHE A 98 16.68 -1.99 -11.40
CA PHE A 98 17.89 -1.59 -10.67
C PHE A 98 18.25 -2.54 -9.53
N ALA A 99 17.35 -3.47 -9.17
CA ALA A 99 17.61 -4.49 -8.15
C ALA A 99 17.72 -5.88 -8.78
N LYS A 100 18.78 -6.61 -8.42
CA LYS A 100 19.05 -7.96 -8.93
C LYS A 100 18.31 -9.04 -8.13
N ASP A 101 18.08 -8.81 -6.87
CA ASP A 101 17.50 -9.77 -5.93
C ASP A 101 16.13 -9.32 -5.40
N LEU A 102 15.44 -10.25 -4.76
CA LEU A 102 14.10 -10.00 -4.20
C LEU A 102 14.13 -8.92 -3.11
N LYS A 103 15.13 -8.98 -2.22
CA LYS A 103 15.26 -8.02 -1.12
C LYS A 103 15.45 -6.59 -1.63
N GLY A 104 16.30 -6.42 -2.64
CA GLY A 104 16.51 -5.13 -3.27
C GLY A 104 15.23 -4.58 -3.93
N LYS A 105 14.43 -5.44 -4.58
CA LYS A 105 13.13 -5.02 -5.15
C LYS A 105 12.14 -4.61 -4.08
N MET A 106 12.09 -5.34 -2.96
CA MET A 106 11.23 -5.02 -1.82
C MET A 106 11.63 -3.67 -1.23
N LEU A 107 12.92 -3.46 -0.96
CA LEU A 107 13.42 -2.18 -0.45
C LEU A 107 13.14 -1.02 -1.40
N LEU A 108 13.36 -1.20 -2.71
CA LEU A 108 13.02 -0.17 -3.70
C LEU A 108 11.52 0.14 -3.69
N LEU A 109 10.65 -0.87 -3.55
CA LEU A 109 9.22 -0.64 -3.46
C LEU A 109 8.86 0.15 -2.20
N SER A 110 9.46 -0.19 -1.04
CA SER A 110 9.29 0.54 0.21
C SER A 110 9.67 2.01 0.07
N ILE A 111 10.80 2.30 -0.56
CA ILE A 111 11.24 3.68 -0.80
C ILE A 111 10.27 4.40 -1.74
N VAL A 112 9.84 3.76 -2.82
CA VAL A 112 8.91 4.36 -3.79
C VAL A 112 7.58 4.71 -3.12
N PHE A 113 6.97 3.79 -2.37
CA PHE A 113 5.72 4.05 -1.67
C PHE A 113 5.87 5.20 -0.68
N SER A 114 6.92 5.19 0.13
CA SER A 114 7.17 6.23 1.13
C SER A 114 7.43 7.61 0.50
N VAL A 115 8.16 7.68 -0.61
CA VAL A 115 8.37 8.94 -1.31
C VAL A 115 7.08 9.44 -1.97
N MET A 116 6.32 8.53 -2.61
CA MET A 116 5.08 8.90 -3.30
C MET A 116 3.94 9.25 -2.36
N ILE A 117 4.08 9.04 -1.04
CA ILE A 117 3.06 9.42 -0.04
C ILE A 117 2.77 10.92 -0.01
N PHE A 118 3.58 11.74 -0.70
CA PHE A 118 3.28 13.18 -0.88
C PHE A 118 1.90 13.41 -1.50
N VAL A 119 1.38 12.46 -2.27
CA VAL A 119 0.03 12.50 -2.84
C VAL A 119 -1.02 12.57 -1.72
N VAL A 120 -0.84 11.75 -0.68
CA VAL A 120 -1.70 11.76 0.51
C VAL A 120 -1.48 13.04 1.34
N ALA A 121 -0.25 13.53 1.43
CA ALA A 121 0.01 14.80 2.13
C ALA A 121 -0.68 15.99 1.43
N ILE A 122 -0.82 15.98 0.09
CA ILE A 122 -1.63 16.96 -0.64
C ILE A 122 -3.10 16.85 -0.23
N GLU A 123 -3.64 15.64 -0.15
CA GLU A 123 -5.01 15.40 0.33
C GLU A 123 -5.24 16.00 1.71
N LEU A 124 -4.39 15.67 2.68
CA LEU A 124 -4.49 16.16 4.05
C LEU A 124 -4.45 17.69 4.11
N LYS A 125 -3.65 18.32 3.28
CA LYS A 125 -3.62 19.79 3.15
C LYS A 125 -4.91 20.34 2.56
N LEU A 126 -5.47 19.69 1.54
CA LEU A 126 -6.66 20.18 0.83
C LEU A 126 -7.94 19.99 1.63
N VAL A 127 -8.07 18.87 2.37
CA VAL A 127 -9.31 18.47 3.04
C VAL A 127 -9.30 18.90 4.51
N LEU A 128 -8.18 18.73 5.20
CA LEU A 128 -8.05 19.01 6.65
C LEU A 128 -7.26 20.30 6.95
N GLU A 129 -6.81 21.02 5.92
CA GLU A 129 -6.02 22.25 6.02
C GLU A 129 -4.70 22.09 6.81
N LEU A 130 -4.18 20.84 6.91
CA LEU A 130 -2.96 20.53 7.65
C LEU A 130 -1.72 21.08 6.91
N PRO A 131 -0.65 21.43 7.62
CA PRO A 131 0.60 21.89 7.02
C PRO A 131 1.22 20.78 6.16
N PHE A 132 1.41 21.02 4.86
CA PHE A 132 1.89 20.00 3.90
C PHE A 132 3.17 19.29 4.34
N TRP A 133 4.21 20.04 4.73
CA TRP A 133 5.50 19.44 5.08
C TRP A 133 5.45 18.59 6.35
N LEU A 134 4.64 18.99 7.33
CA LEU A 134 4.43 18.20 8.54
C LEU A 134 3.69 16.92 8.21
N SER A 135 2.57 17.01 7.49
CA SER A 135 1.77 15.85 7.07
C SER A 135 2.59 14.90 6.19
N TYR A 136 3.40 15.43 5.26
CA TYR A 136 4.27 14.60 4.43
C TYR A 136 5.32 13.87 5.26
N PHE A 137 5.96 14.54 6.22
CA PHE A 137 6.95 13.88 7.07
C PHE A 137 6.33 12.79 7.95
N GLU A 138 5.19 13.06 8.56
CA GLU A 138 4.47 12.11 9.42
C GLU A 138 4.00 10.88 8.63
N THR A 139 3.36 11.08 7.49
CA THR A 139 2.90 9.98 6.64
C THR A 139 4.06 9.21 6.02
N PHE A 140 5.16 9.88 5.63
CA PHE A 140 6.38 9.25 5.14
C PHE A 140 6.99 8.31 6.19
N VAL A 141 7.12 8.79 7.44
CA VAL A 141 7.65 7.96 8.54
C VAL A 141 6.73 6.77 8.82
N GLY A 142 5.41 6.99 8.82
CA GLY A 142 4.44 5.91 8.98
C GLY A 142 4.57 4.86 7.89
N GLU A 143 4.60 5.27 6.64
CA GLU A 143 4.68 4.39 5.49
C GLU A 143 5.99 3.59 5.45
N ILE A 144 7.14 4.25 5.62
CA ILE A 144 8.43 3.55 5.58
C ILE A 144 8.57 2.51 6.70
N ILE A 145 8.02 2.78 7.89
CA ILE A 145 8.02 1.81 9.00
C ILE A 145 7.19 0.59 8.63
N VAL A 146 5.97 0.78 8.14
CA VAL A 146 5.05 -0.31 7.74
C VAL A 146 5.70 -1.17 6.68
N MET A 147 6.26 -0.56 5.65
CA MET A 147 6.89 -1.25 4.53
C MET A 147 8.15 -2.02 4.97
N LEU A 148 9.02 -1.44 5.80
CA LEU A 148 10.23 -2.11 6.29
C LEU A 148 9.92 -3.25 7.26
N VAL A 149 8.85 -3.17 8.04
CA VAL A 149 8.38 -4.29 8.88
C VAL A 149 7.96 -5.46 8.00
N ALA A 150 7.26 -5.19 6.89
CA ALA A 150 6.90 -6.22 5.92
C ALA A 150 8.13 -6.86 5.27
N ASP A 151 9.13 -6.07 4.89
CA ASP A 151 10.40 -6.56 4.35
C ASP A 151 11.07 -7.58 5.28
N LYS A 152 11.15 -7.25 6.57
CA LYS A 152 11.73 -8.16 7.59
C LYS A 152 10.89 -9.41 7.77
N ALA A 153 9.57 -9.29 7.87
CA ALA A 153 8.67 -10.43 8.06
C ALA A 153 8.78 -11.44 6.91
N ILE A 154 8.76 -10.96 5.67
CA ILE A 154 8.90 -11.81 4.47
C ILE A 154 10.31 -12.40 4.37
N GLY A 155 11.34 -11.62 4.69
CA GLY A 155 12.73 -12.08 4.70
C GLY A 155 12.97 -13.20 5.70
N PHE A 156 12.39 -13.10 6.89
CA PHE A 156 12.46 -14.12 7.95
C PHE A 156 11.75 -15.43 7.52
N THR A 157 10.57 -15.35 6.96
CA THR A 157 9.81 -16.53 6.49
C THR A 157 10.58 -17.30 5.42
N LYS A 158 11.32 -16.60 4.55
CA LYS A 158 12.13 -17.24 3.51
C LYS A 158 13.36 -17.97 4.07
N GLN A 159 13.94 -17.47 5.17
CA GLN A 159 15.07 -18.13 5.84
C GLN A 159 14.63 -19.41 6.58
N MET A 160 13.40 -19.45 7.11
CA MET A 160 12.87 -20.63 7.77
C MET A 160 12.54 -21.79 6.83
N ASN A 161 12.32 -21.49 5.54
CA ASN A 161 11.95 -22.48 4.51
C ASN A 161 13.13 -22.86 3.58
N ALA A 162 14.33 -22.39 3.86
CA ALA A 162 15.57 -22.69 3.13
C ALA A 162 16.45 -23.64 3.91
#